data_523a24f4ce37dc40e5db30bbf6a4c8f3
#
_entry.id   523a24f4ce37dc40e5db30bbf6a4c8f3
#
_cell.length_a   1.000
_cell.length_b   1.000
_cell.length_c   1.000
_cell.angle_alpha   90.00
_cell.angle_beta   90.00
_cell.angle_gamma   90.00
#
_symmetry.space_group_name_H-M   'P 1'
#
loop_
_entity.id
_entity.type
_entity.pdbx_description
1 polymer ?
#
loop_
_entity_poly.entity_id
_entity_poly.type
_entity_poly.pdbx_seq_one_letter_code
_entity_poly.pdbx_strand_id
1 'polypeptide(L)'
;MDYLSLDLKNQDCLLIGSGAIAMQHAQALEKAGAAVHVVAPDIDEDLQNLAVDSGGSALLKGVDSSDLPGRILLIAVSDDAEENEQAILWAKESDIPVYSASQE
;
A
#
# COMPACT_ATOMS: atom_id res chain seq x y z
N MET A 1 -6.91 -12.09 3.73
CA MET A 1 -6.49 -11.04 2.78
C MET A 1 -7.14 -11.32 1.43
N ASP A 2 -8.32 -10.72 1.26
CA ASP A 2 -9.16 -11.03 0.08
C ASP A 2 -8.57 -10.55 -1.24
N TYR A 3 -7.71 -9.51 -1.18
CA TYR A 3 -7.08 -8.98 -2.39
C TYR A 3 -6.12 -9.96 -3.06
N LEU A 4 -5.71 -11.02 -2.39
CA LEU A 4 -4.79 -12.01 -2.98
C LEU A 4 -5.42 -12.84 -4.09
N SER A 5 -6.75 -12.73 -4.29
CA SER A 5 -7.41 -13.34 -5.44
C SER A 5 -7.18 -12.55 -6.74
N LEU A 6 -6.67 -11.31 -6.64
CA LEU A 6 -6.31 -10.53 -7.80
C LEU A 6 -4.98 -11.01 -8.39
N ASP A 7 -4.83 -10.83 -9.70
CA ASP A 7 -3.54 -11.11 -10.34
C ASP A 7 -2.62 -9.91 -10.11
N LEU A 8 -1.76 -10.03 -9.10
CA LEU A 8 -0.89 -8.94 -8.67
C LEU A 8 0.53 -9.02 -9.25
N LYS A 9 0.84 -10.07 -9.97
CA LYS A 9 2.20 -10.27 -10.49
C LYS A 9 2.62 -9.11 -11.39
N ASN A 10 3.76 -8.50 -11.07
CA ASN A 10 4.32 -7.34 -11.77
C ASN A 10 3.43 -6.09 -11.74
N GLN A 11 2.44 -6.04 -10.84
CA GLN A 11 1.56 -4.90 -10.71
C GLN A 11 2.02 -3.99 -9.57
N ASP A 12 1.76 -2.69 -9.72
CA ASP A 12 2.12 -1.70 -8.71
C ASP A 12 1.01 -1.57 -7.67
N CYS A 13 1.33 -1.84 -6.41
CA CYS A 13 0.41 -1.72 -5.29
C CYS A 13 0.87 -0.61 -4.35
N LEU A 14 -0.06 0.18 -3.84
CA LEU A 14 0.24 1.25 -2.89
C LEU A 14 -0.14 0.81 -1.48
N LEU A 15 0.81 0.89 -0.56
CA LEU A 15 0.62 0.56 0.85
C LEU A 15 0.86 1.81 1.68
N ILE A 16 -0.17 2.26 2.39
CA ILE A 16 -0.09 3.43 3.25
C ILE A 16 0.01 2.97 4.70
N GLY A 17 1.11 3.31 5.35
CA GLY A 17 1.36 2.95 6.73
C GLY A 17 2.71 2.29 6.93
N SER A 18 3.02 2.00 8.18
CA SER A 18 4.25 1.31 8.58
C SER A 18 3.96 0.45 9.81
N GLY A 19 4.99 -0.27 10.29
CA GLY A 19 4.85 -1.13 11.45
C GLY A 19 4.46 -2.55 11.09
N ALA A 20 4.07 -3.34 12.09
CA ALA A 20 3.87 -4.78 11.94
C ALA A 20 2.76 -5.14 10.95
N ILE A 21 1.64 -4.41 10.99
CA ILE A 21 0.50 -4.69 10.11
C ILE A 21 0.88 -4.39 8.65
N ALA A 22 1.52 -3.24 8.42
CA ALA A 22 1.99 -2.89 7.08
C ALA A 22 3.00 -3.91 6.57
N MET A 23 3.90 -4.39 7.42
CA MET A 23 4.87 -5.41 7.04
C MET A 23 4.19 -6.71 6.62
N GLN A 24 3.15 -7.14 7.32
CA GLN A 24 2.40 -8.34 6.95
C GLN A 24 1.79 -8.23 5.54
N HIS A 25 1.20 -7.08 5.24
CA HIS A 25 0.65 -6.83 3.91
C HIS A 25 1.73 -6.76 2.85
N ALA A 26 2.84 -6.09 3.16
CA ALA A 26 3.96 -5.98 2.23
C ALA A 26 4.54 -7.36 1.88
N GLN A 27 4.68 -8.23 2.88
CA GLN A 27 5.16 -9.59 2.66
C GLN A 27 4.21 -10.39 1.78
N ALA A 28 2.91 -10.27 2.01
CA ALA A 28 1.91 -10.96 1.20
C ALA A 28 1.93 -10.49 -0.26
N LEU A 29 2.05 -9.18 -0.47
CA LEU A 29 2.14 -8.60 -1.82
C LEU A 29 3.41 -9.05 -2.52
N GLU A 30 4.54 -9.05 -1.82
CA GLU A 30 5.81 -9.51 -2.41
C GLU A 30 5.72 -10.96 -2.85
N LYS A 31 5.12 -11.82 -2.04
CA LYS A 31 4.92 -13.23 -2.39
C LYS A 31 4.04 -13.40 -3.62
N ALA A 32 3.10 -12.49 -3.82
CA ALA A 32 2.23 -12.49 -5.01
C ALA A 32 2.93 -11.92 -6.25
N GLY A 33 4.15 -11.45 -6.11
CA GLY A 33 4.93 -10.90 -7.22
C GLY A 33 4.66 -9.43 -7.50
N ALA A 34 3.97 -8.72 -6.62
CA ALA A 34 3.65 -7.31 -6.80
C ALA A 34 4.85 -6.41 -6.45
N ALA A 35 4.89 -5.24 -7.09
CA ALA A 35 5.79 -4.17 -6.69
C ALA A 35 5.11 -3.37 -5.58
N VAL A 36 5.72 -3.32 -4.40
CA VAL A 36 5.15 -2.68 -3.22
C VAL A 36 5.69 -1.25 -3.09
N HIS A 37 4.79 -0.28 -3.16
CA HIS A 37 5.12 1.14 -2.95
C HIS A 37 4.57 1.56 -1.60
N VAL A 38 5.46 1.85 -0.65
CA VAL A 38 5.09 2.20 0.72
C VAL A 38 5.18 3.71 0.89
N VAL A 39 4.14 4.31 1.46
CA VAL A 39 4.09 5.74 1.76
C VAL A 39 3.72 5.90 3.22
N ALA A 40 4.58 6.53 4.00
CA ALA A 40 4.34 6.86 5.40
C ALA A 40 5.37 7.89 5.86
N PRO A 41 5.06 8.72 6.85
CA PRO A 41 6.04 9.70 7.35
C PRO A 41 7.27 9.03 7.96
N ASP A 42 7.13 7.82 8.46
CA ASP A 42 8.22 7.06 9.08
C ASP A 42 8.08 5.59 8.67
N ILE A 43 9.14 5.03 8.11
CA ILE A 43 9.15 3.64 7.62
C ILE A 43 10.42 2.97 8.14
N ASP A 44 10.27 1.85 8.85
CA ASP A 44 11.42 1.11 9.36
C ASP A 44 12.24 0.52 8.21
N GLU A 45 13.51 0.26 8.49
CA GLU A 45 14.47 -0.18 7.48
C GLU A 45 14.05 -1.48 6.78
N ASP A 46 13.54 -2.44 7.54
CA ASP A 46 13.12 -3.73 6.98
C ASP A 46 12.02 -3.56 5.94
N LEU A 47 11.04 -2.69 6.23
CA LEU A 47 9.95 -2.41 5.29
C LEU A 47 10.46 -1.64 4.07
N GLN A 48 11.38 -0.69 4.26
CA GLN A 48 11.99 0.02 3.14
C GLN A 48 12.72 -0.95 2.21
N ASN A 49 13.50 -1.87 2.78
CA ASN A 49 14.25 -2.86 2.01
C ASN A 49 13.32 -3.80 1.24
N LEU A 50 12.25 -4.26 1.88
CA LEU A 50 11.26 -5.12 1.22
C LEU A 50 10.62 -4.42 0.03
N ALA A 51 10.20 -3.16 0.21
CA ALA A 51 9.56 -2.38 -0.85
C ALA A 51 10.49 -2.25 -2.06
N VAL A 52 11.73 -1.88 -1.83
CA VAL A 52 12.71 -1.73 -2.91
C VAL A 52 13.00 -3.08 -3.58
N ASP A 53 13.18 -4.14 -2.80
CA ASP A 53 13.47 -5.47 -3.33
C ASP A 53 12.31 -6.04 -4.15
N SER A 54 11.08 -5.63 -3.86
CA SER A 54 9.90 -6.04 -4.63
C SER A 54 9.79 -5.35 -5.98
N GLY A 55 10.64 -4.36 -6.24
CA GLY A 55 10.56 -3.52 -7.44
C GLY A 55 9.75 -2.25 -7.24
N GLY A 56 9.34 -1.98 -6.00
CA GLY A 56 8.58 -0.78 -5.65
C GLY A 56 9.45 0.32 -5.06
N SER A 57 8.90 1.05 -4.10
CA SER A 57 9.58 2.19 -3.49
C SER A 57 9.09 2.42 -2.07
N ALA A 58 9.86 3.19 -1.31
CA ALA A 58 9.48 3.63 0.02
C ALA A 58 9.64 5.15 0.09
N LEU A 59 8.54 5.87 0.32
CA LEU A 59 8.53 7.33 0.36
C LEU A 59 8.16 7.80 1.76
N LEU A 60 9.07 8.54 2.38
CA LEU A 60 8.89 9.07 3.74
C LEU A 60 8.13 10.39 3.69
N LYS A 61 6.81 10.27 3.52
CA LYS A 61 5.91 11.44 3.42
C LYS A 61 4.48 11.00 3.69
N GLY A 62 3.56 11.97 3.82
CA GLY A 62 2.13 11.68 3.81
C GLY A 62 1.65 11.34 2.40
N VAL A 63 0.57 10.60 2.29
CA VAL A 63 -0.01 10.26 1.00
C VAL A 63 -0.63 11.51 0.36
N ASP A 64 -0.55 11.61 -0.97
CA ASP A 64 -1.28 12.63 -1.72
C ASP A 64 -1.93 12.00 -2.95
N SER A 65 -2.76 12.79 -3.65
CA SER A 65 -3.54 12.25 -4.76
C SER A 65 -2.67 11.77 -5.92
N SER A 66 -1.45 12.29 -6.05
CA SER A 66 -0.55 11.88 -7.12
C SER A 66 0.05 10.50 -6.90
N ASP A 67 -0.10 9.93 -5.71
CA ASP A 67 0.40 8.58 -5.43
C ASP A 67 -0.51 7.48 -5.97
N LEU A 68 -1.76 7.80 -6.30
CA LEU A 68 -2.76 6.80 -6.68
C LEU A 68 -2.73 6.36 -8.15
N PRO A 69 -2.51 7.22 -9.15
CA PRO A 69 -2.57 6.78 -10.56
C PRO A 69 -1.59 5.64 -10.86
N GLY A 70 -2.05 4.67 -11.62
CA GLY A 70 -1.23 3.53 -12.03
C GLY A 70 -1.17 2.39 -11.03
N ARG A 71 -1.86 2.51 -9.90
CA ARG A 71 -1.89 1.42 -8.90
C ARG A 71 -3.02 0.45 -9.21
N ILE A 72 -2.76 -0.83 -9.00
CA ILE A 72 -3.77 -1.88 -9.15
C ILE A 72 -4.54 -2.11 -7.86
N LEU A 73 -4.00 -1.69 -6.72
CA LEU A 73 -4.57 -1.93 -5.41
C LEU A 73 -4.04 -0.89 -4.42
N LEU A 74 -4.92 -0.41 -3.53
CA LEU A 74 -4.54 0.41 -2.39
C LEU A 74 -4.78 -0.38 -1.10
N ILE A 75 -3.79 -0.41 -0.23
CA ILE A 75 -3.93 -0.94 1.14
C ILE A 75 -3.69 0.21 2.09
N ALA A 76 -4.74 0.62 2.82
CA ALA A 76 -4.71 1.76 3.74
C ALA A 76 -4.73 1.27 5.17
N VAL A 77 -3.57 1.20 5.80
CA VAL A 77 -3.39 0.70 7.17
C VAL A 77 -2.55 1.64 8.02
N SER A 78 -2.58 2.93 7.69
CA SER A 78 -1.92 3.96 8.49
C SER A 78 -2.60 4.10 9.85
N ASP A 79 -1.85 4.57 10.86
CA ASP A 79 -2.42 4.91 12.16
C ASP A 79 -3.31 6.15 12.11
N ASP A 80 -3.20 6.94 11.05
CA ASP A 80 -4.02 8.13 10.86
C ASP A 80 -5.27 7.77 10.06
N ALA A 81 -6.42 7.71 10.75
CA ALA A 81 -7.69 7.35 10.12
C ALA A 81 -8.10 8.33 9.03
N GLU A 82 -7.81 9.62 9.18
CA GLU A 82 -8.14 10.62 8.18
C GLU A 82 -7.33 10.42 6.91
N GLU A 83 -6.05 10.07 7.05
CA GLU A 83 -5.20 9.75 5.90
C GLU A 83 -5.74 8.54 5.14
N ASN A 84 -6.14 7.49 5.85
CA ASN A 84 -6.71 6.30 5.25
C ASN A 84 -7.99 6.64 4.48
N GLU A 85 -8.90 7.41 5.09
CA GLU A 85 -10.16 7.80 4.45
C GLU A 85 -9.93 8.64 3.20
N GLN A 86 -9.01 9.59 3.26
CA GLN A 86 -8.70 10.44 2.12
C GLN A 86 -8.13 9.62 0.96
N ALA A 87 -7.21 8.71 1.26
CA ALA A 87 -6.63 7.83 0.24
C ALA A 87 -7.68 6.93 -0.39
N ILE A 88 -8.60 6.41 0.42
CA ILE A 88 -9.70 5.57 -0.06
C ILE A 88 -10.59 6.34 -1.03
N LEU A 89 -10.90 7.59 -0.71
CA LEU A 89 -11.70 8.44 -1.62
C LEU A 89 -10.99 8.64 -2.96
N TRP A 90 -9.71 8.97 -2.93
CA TRP A 90 -8.93 9.11 -4.16
C TRP A 90 -8.89 7.82 -4.98
N ALA A 91 -8.75 6.67 -4.31
CA ALA A 91 -8.72 5.38 -4.98
C ALA A 91 -10.06 5.09 -5.66
N LYS A 92 -11.18 5.38 -4.98
CA LYS A 92 -12.52 5.17 -5.55
C LYS A 92 -12.74 6.06 -6.77
N GLU A 93 -12.25 7.29 -6.74
CA GLU A 93 -12.35 8.20 -7.88
C GLU A 93 -11.58 7.69 -9.10
N SER A 94 -10.53 6.89 -8.86
CA SER A 94 -9.68 6.33 -9.90
C SER A 94 -9.99 4.86 -10.22
N ASP A 95 -11.07 4.32 -9.65
CA ASP A 95 -11.49 2.91 -9.82
C ASP A 95 -10.41 1.91 -9.35
N ILE A 96 -9.68 2.26 -8.31
CA ILE A 96 -8.64 1.39 -7.74
C ILE A 96 -9.24 0.57 -6.60
N PRO A 97 -9.15 -0.77 -6.63
CA PRO A 97 -9.59 -1.60 -5.52
C PRO A 97 -8.89 -1.23 -4.21
N VAL A 98 -9.62 -1.28 -3.10
CA VAL A 98 -9.13 -0.85 -1.79
C VAL A 98 -9.27 -1.98 -0.78
N TYR A 99 -8.23 -2.18 0.02
CA TYR A 99 -8.31 -2.96 1.25
C TYR A 99 -8.00 -2.04 2.42
N SER A 100 -8.80 -2.09 3.47
CA SER A 100 -8.59 -1.28 4.67
C SER A 100 -8.84 -2.11 5.92
N ALA A 101 -7.87 -2.13 6.84
CA ALA A 101 -8.01 -2.84 8.10
C ALA A 101 -9.13 -2.27 8.98
N SER A 102 -9.45 -1.01 8.81
CA SER A 102 -10.50 -0.36 9.60
C SER A 102 -11.91 -0.85 9.26
N GLN A 103 -12.06 -1.63 8.20
CA GLN A 103 -13.34 -2.19 7.76
C GLN A 103 -13.59 -3.60 8.29
N GLU A 104 -12.67 -4.11 9.05
CA GLU A 104 -12.77 -5.45 9.63
C GLU A 104 -13.47 -5.48 10.99
#